data_3f3a50713fb43900c5d8c29c92344e6f
#
_entry.id   3f3a50713fb43900c5d8c29c92344e6f
#
_cell.length_a   1.000
_cell.length_b   1.000
_cell.length_c   1.000
_cell.angle_alpha   90.00
_cell.angle_beta   90.00
_cell.angle_gamma   90.00
#
_symmetry.space_group_name_H-M   'P 1'
#
loop_
_entity.id
_entity.type
_entity.pdbx_description
1 polymer ?
#
loop_
_entity_poly.entity_id
_entity_poly.type
_entity_poly.pdbx_seq_one_letter_code
_entity_poly.pdbx_strand_id
1 'polypeptide(L)'
;ETELQNLVIASVLSTICYSIGIQFFRIKGEQAVPSSYYFLYMFLLISFIFASRFSYRFLRSLKHKNQNRKNAISVMIIGAGEAANVIIKEIVNSNFSTMVIRCIIDDDKGKWGKFIQGIKVAGGRDKIIECAEQYDIDEIIIAMPSISRSQMSSILDICKETNCKLRSLPGM
;
A
#
# COMPACT_ATOMS: atom_id res chain seq x y z
N GLU A 1 -9.72 13.01 -18.64
CA GLU A 1 -9.80 12.99 -20.13
C GLU A 1 -9.28 14.29 -20.72
N THR A 2 -9.67 15.45 -20.21
CA THR A 2 -9.23 16.78 -20.71
C THR A 2 -7.72 17.00 -20.66
N GLU A 3 -7.04 16.52 -19.63
CA GLU A 3 -5.58 16.68 -19.52
C GLU A 3 -4.79 15.86 -20.55
N LEU A 4 -5.30 14.69 -20.90
CA LEU A 4 -4.68 13.83 -21.91
C LEU A 4 -4.84 14.42 -23.30
N GLN A 5 -6.00 15.00 -23.60
CA GLN A 5 -6.26 15.74 -24.83
C GLN A 5 -5.34 16.98 -24.96
N ASN A 6 -5.21 17.77 -23.89
CA ASN A 6 -4.32 18.93 -23.89
C ASN A 6 -2.85 18.57 -24.12
N LEU A 7 -2.40 17.42 -23.62
CA LEU A 7 -1.03 16.93 -23.85
C LEU A 7 -0.80 16.50 -25.29
N VAL A 8 -1.77 15.79 -25.89
CA VAL A 8 -1.68 15.40 -27.29
C VAL A 8 -1.68 16.65 -28.18
N ILE A 9 -2.54 17.61 -27.91
CA ILE A 9 -2.60 18.89 -28.64
C ILE A 9 -1.27 19.64 -28.51
N ALA A 10 -0.70 19.74 -27.31
CA ALA A 10 0.58 20.41 -27.09
C ALA A 10 1.73 19.73 -27.82
N SER A 11 1.76 18.39 -27.89
CA SER A 11 2.79 17.65 -28.62
C SER A 11 2.68 17.85 -30.13
N VAL A 12 1.47 17.87 -30.67
CA VAL A 12 1.21 18.13 -32.09
C VAL A 12 1.61 19.57 -32.44
N LEU A 13 1.21 20.57 -31.64
CA LEU A 13 1.60 21.96 -31.84
C LEU A 13 3.12 22.16 -31.80
N SER A 14 3.80 21.53 -30.83
CA SER A 14 5.27 21.54 -30.73
C SER A 14 5.94 20.98 -31.99
N THR A 15 5.45 19.87 -32.54
CA THR A 15 5.97 19.26 -33.76
C THR A 15 5.77 20.17 -34.98
N ILE A 16 4.62 20.81 -35.07
CA ILE A 16 4.31 21.77 -36.15
C ILE A 16 5.23 23.00 -36.05
N CYS A 17 5.36 23.59 -34.86
CA CYS A 17 6.28 24.71 -34.63
C CYS A 17 7.73 24.39 -34.99
N TYR A 18 8.18 23.19 -34.60
CA TYR A 18 9.53 22.70 -34.93
C TYR A 18 9.72 22.54 -36.43
N SER A 19 8.74 21.97 -37.14
CA SER A 19 8.79 21.81 -38.61
C SER A 19 8.84 23.16 -39.35
N ILE A 20 8.04 24.13 -38.90
CA ILE A 20 8.01 25.50 -39.44
C ILE A 20 9.36 26.20 -39.14
N GLY A 21 9.90 26.03 -37.92
CA GLY A 21 11.16 26.60 -37.50
C GLY A 21 12.31 26.14 -38.39
N ILE A 22 12.41 24.83 -38.67
CA ILE A 22 13.45 24.30 -39.58
C ILE A 22 13.30 24.86 -40.99
N GLN A 23 12.09 24.98 -41.52
CA GLN A 23 11.88 25.56 -42.85
C GLN A 23 12.23 27.05 -42.90
N PHE A 24 11.96 27.81 -41.85
CA PHE A 24 12.23 29.24 -41.77
C PHE A 24 13.73 29.55 -41.60
N PHE A 25 14.43 28.75 -40.75
CA PHE A 25 15.86 28.90 -40.49
C PHE A 25 16.74 28.07 -41.43
N ARG A 26 16.23 27.54 -42.53
CA ARG A 26 16.95 26.72 -43.47
C ARG A 26 18.14 27.48 -44.06
N ILE A 27 19.32 27.27 -43.51
CA ILE A 27 20.58 27.81 -44.02
C ILE A 27 20.87 27.10 -45.34
N LYS A 28 21.14 27.86 -46.38
CA LYS A 28 21.50 27.35 -47.71
C LYS A 28 22.71 26.42 -47.59
N GLY A 29 22.53 25.13 -47.83
CA GLY A 29 23.59 24.13 -47.82
C GLY A 29 23.38 22.88 -46.97
N GLU A 30 22.36 22.86 -46.07
CA GLU A 30 22.06 21.66 -45.30
C GLU A 30 21.17 20.66 -46.07
N GLN A 31 21.52 19.37 -45.95
CA GLN A 31 20.75 18.28 -46.55
C GLN A 31 19.33 18.28 -45.98
N ALA A 32 18.34 18.09 -46.85
CA ALA A 32 16.95 18.01 -46.47
C ALA A 32 16.76 16.88 -45.46
N VAL A 33 16.26 17.20 -44.24
CA VAL A 33 15.97 16.22 -43.22
C VAL A 33 14.88 15.26 -43.75
N PRO A 34 15.09 13.93 -43.71
CA PRO A 34 14.14 12.96 -44.21
C PRO A 34 12.78 13.10 -43.47
N SER A 35 11.67 13.00 -44.19
CA SER A 35 10.33 13.11 -43.60
C SER A 35 10.07 12.12 -42.45
N SER A 36 10.76 10.98 -42.47
CA SER A 36 10.72 9.96 -41.39
C SER A 36 11.19 10.49 -40.03
N TYR A 37 12.06 11.50 -40.00
CA TYR A 37 12.56 12.10 -38.77
C TYR A 37 11.44 12.78 -37.95
N TYR A 38 10.50 13.44 -38.62
CA TYR A 38 9.39 14.13 -37.94
C TYR A 38 8.44 13.13 -37.25
N PHE A 39 8.18 11.99 -37.92
CA PHE A 39 7.36 10.93 -37.33
C PHE A 39 8.05 10.29 -36.12
N LEU A 40 9.34 10.02 -36.23
CA LEU A 40 10.13 9.47 -35.14
C LEU A 40 10.21 10.42 -33.95
N TYR A 41 10.44 11.71 -34.19
CA TYR A 41 10.47 12.76 -33.15
C TYR A 41 9.14 12.85 -32.41
N MET A 42 8.03 12.91 -33.15
CA MET A 42 6.68 12.96 -32.58
C MET A 42 6.39 11.72 -31.71
N PHE A 43 6.74 10.53 -32.19
CA PHE A 43 6.57 9.29 -31.46
C PHE A 43 7.37 9.25 -30.15
N LEU A 44 8.67 9.63 -30.23
CA LEU A 44 9.53 9.70 -29.06
C LEU A 44 9.04 10.72 -28.03
N LEU A 45 8.60 11.90 -28.49
CA LEU A 45 8.11 12.96 -27.63
C LEU A 45 6.85 12.52 -26.86
N ILE A 46 5.87 11.93 -27.56
CA ILE A 46 4.68 11.37 -26.94
C ILE A 46 5.04 10.27 -25.96
N SER A 47 5.88 9.32 -26.35
CA SER A 47 6.33 8.22 -25.50
C SER A 47 7.01 8.72 -24.22
N PHE A 48 7.86 9.74 -24.32
CA PHE A 48 8.56 10.32 -23.17
C PHE A 48 7.59 11.03 -22.20
N ILE A 49 6.59 11.74 -22.73
CA ILE A 49 5.56 12.38 -21.90
C ILE A 49 4.74 11.33 -21.15
N PHE A 50 4.32 10.25 -21.83
CA PHE A 50 3.60 9.15 -21.19
C PHE A 50 4.44 8.47 -20.11
N ALA A 51 5.70 8.16 -20.40
CA ALA A 51 6.62 7.54 -19.47
C ALA A 51 6.85 8.42 -18.23
N SER A 52 7.05 9.71 -18.40
CA SER A 52 7.22 10.67 -17.31
C SER A 52 5.99 10.74 -16.38
N ARG A 53 4.78 10.83 -16.96
CA ARG A 53 3.53 10.85 -16.16
C ARG A 53 3.26 9.53 -15.45
N PHE A 54 3.46 8.42 -16.14
CA PHE A 54 3.28 7.10 -15.53
C PHE A 54 4.28 6.89 -14.38
N SER A 55 5.55 7.25 -14.61
CA SER A 55 6.60 7.18 -13.60
C SER A 55 6.25 8.00 -12.35
N TYR A 56 5.80 9.24 -12.53
CA TYR A 56 5.39 10.10 -11.41
C TYR A 56 4.21 9.52 -10.61
N ARG A 57 3.16 9.03 -11.30
CA ARG A 57 2.02 8.37 -10.64
C ARG A 57 2.43 7.11 -9.91
N PHE A 58 3.30 6.31 -10.52
CA PHE A 58 3.81 5.08 -9.92
C PHE A 58 4.66 5.35 -8.67
N LEU A 59 5.60 6.28 -8.77
CA LEU A 59 6.43 6.70 -7.63
C LEU A 59 5.59 7.31 -6.49
N ARG A 60 4.58 8.11 -6.81
CA ARG A 60 3.66 8.67 -5.83
C ARG A 60 2.85 7.58 -5.14
N SER A 61 2.36 6.58 -5.87
CA SER A 61 1.65 5.42 -5.31
C SER A 61 2.53 4.62 -4.36
N LEU A 62 3.79 4.37 -4.74
CA LEU A 62 4.77 3.70 -3.87
C LEU A 62 5.09 4.52 -2.62
N LYS A 63 5.25 5.84 -2.76
CA LYS A 63 5.56 6.75 -1.66
C LYS A 63 4.41 6.84 -0.66
N HIS A 64 3.15 6.89 -1.11
CA HIS A 64 1.98 6.85 -0.24
C HIS A 64 1.89 5.54 0.55
N LYS A 65 2.16 4.42 -0.10
CA LYS A 65 2.17 3.10 0.57
C LYS A 65 3.26 3.01 1.65
N ASN A 66 4.40 3.66 1.44
CA ASN A 66 5.53 3.64 2.37
C ASN A 66 5.40 4.67 3.50
N GLN A 67 4.74 5.80 3.25
CA GLN A 67 4.52 6.86 4.23
C GLN A 67 3.40 6.49 5.21
N ASN A 68 2.34 5.81 4.75
CA ASN A 68 1.31 5.25 5.63
C ASN A 68 1.87 4.17 6.57
N ARG A 69 2.92 3.45 6.19
CA ARG A 69 3.58 2.46 7.06
C ARG A 69 4.40 3.08 8.21
N LYS A 70 4.92 4.29 8.06
CA LYS A 70 5.72 4.97 9.11
C LYS A 70 4.87 5.58 10.22
N ASN A 71 3.62 5.94 9.92
CA ASN A 71 2.67 6.48 10.89
C ASN A 71 1.51 5.48 11.16
N ALA A 72 1.67 4.22 10.76
CA ALA A 72 0.65 3.22 10.96
C ALA A 72 0.71 2.67 12.38
N ILE A 73 -0.46 2.56 13.00
CA ILE A 73 -0.67 1.90 14.28
C ILE A 73 -0.37 0.40 14.09
N SER A 74 0.62 -0.12 14.79
CA SER A 74 0.98 -1.53 14.77
C SER A 74 -0.04 -2.33 15.60
N VAL A 75 -0.69 -3.31 14.98
CA VAL A 75 -1.79 -4.06 15.59
C VAL A 75 -1.43 -5.54 15.73
N MET A 76 -1.73 -6.10 16.90
CA MET A 76 -1.75 -7.54 17.15
C MET A 76 -3.20 -8.01 17.25
N ILE A 77 -3.53 -9.15 16.64
CA ILE A 77 -4.84 -9.78 16.75
C ILE A 77 -4.74 -11.03 17.61
N ILE A 78 -5.60 -11.12 18.62
CA ILE A 78 -5.73 -12.31 19.46
C ILE A 78 -6.97 -13.09 19.00
N GLY A 79 -6.74 -14.32 18.54
CA GLY A 79 -7.69 -15.21 17.89
C GLY A 79 -7.44 -15.30 16.38
N ALA A 80 -7.40 -16.51 15.85
CA ALA A 80 -7.19 -16.83 14.42
C ALA A 80 -8.42 -17.57 13.87
N GLY A 81 -9.61 -17.14 14.28
CA GLY A 81 -10.89 -17.65 13.82
C GLY A 81 -11.51 -16.81 12.69
N GLU A 82 -12.79 -17.06 12.43
CA GLU A 82 -13.53 -16.39 11.38
C GLU A 82 -13.68 -14.88 11.64
N ALA A 83 -13.91 -14.49 12.91
CA ALA A 83 -13.97 -13.08 13.30
C ALA A 83 -12.65 -12.35 12.99
N ALA A 84 -11.50 -12.97 13.25
CA ALA A 84 -10.21 -12.41 12.89
C ALA A 84 -10.06 -12.25 11.38
N ASN A 85 -10.49 -13.24 10.59
CA ASN A 85 -10.45 -13.16 9.13
C ASN A 85 -11.24 -11.96 8.59
N VAL A 86 -12.41 -11.67 9.15
CA VAL A 86 -13.24 -10.51 8.75
C VAL A 86 -12.51 -9.21 9.05
N ILE A 87 -11.98 -9.06 10.27
CA ILE A 87 -11.26 -7.84 10.68
C ILE A 87 -10.01 -7.63 9.82
N ILE A 88 -9.25 -8.70 9.59
CA ILE A 88 -8.04 -8.62 8.77
C ILE A 88 -8.39 -8.16 7.36
N LYS A 89 -9.44 -8.72 6.75
CA LYS A 89 -9.90 -8.30 5.42
C LYS A 89 -10.31 -6.83 5.40
N GLU A 90 -11.01 -6.38 6.43
CA GLU A 90 -11.45 -4.99 6.53
C GLU A 90 -10.26 -4.03 6.64
N ILE A 91 -9.31 -4.32 7.53
CA ILE A 91 -8.11 -3.51 7.71
C ILE A 91 -7.23 -3.51 6.45
N VAL A 92 -7.01 -4.69 5.84
CA VAL A 92 -6.16 -4.82 4.65
C VAL A 92 -6.78 -4.16 3.41
N ASN A 93 -8.10 -4.28 3.25
CA ASN A 93 -8.81 -3.72 2.09
C ASN A 93 -9.14 -2.23 2.25
N SER A 94 -9.11 -1.71 3.48
CA SER A 94 -9.34 -0.29 3.74
C SER A 94 -8.14 0.55 3.28
N ASN A 95 -8.31 1.27 2.17
CA ASN A 95 -7.30 2.21 1.67
C ASN A 95 -7.05 3.40 2.62
N PHE A 96 -7.89 3.57 3.63
CA PHE A 96 -7.83 4.64 4.64
C PHE A 96 -7.38 4.15 6.01
N SER A 97 -7.15 2.83 6.18
CA SER A 97 -6.69 2.29 7.46
C SER A 97 -5.24 2.71 7.72
N THR A 98 -5.05 3.42 8.82
CA THR A 98 -3.72 3.70 9.38
C THR A 98 -3.17 2.52 10.20
N MET A 99 -3.86 1.37 10.21
CA MET A 99 -3.49 0.19 10.98
C MET A 99 -2.73 -0.82 10.14
N VAL A 100 -1.69 -1.41 10.72
CA VAL A 100 -0.92 -2.50 10.12
C VAL A 100 -0.88 -3.67 11.08
N ILE A 101 -1.44 -4.80 10.65
CA ILE A 101 -1.42 -6.01 11.47
C ILE A 101 -0.03 -6.65 11.35
N ARG A 102 0.64 -6.84 12.48
CA ARG A 102 2.01 -7.39 12.55
C ARG A 102 2.01 -8.89 12.80
N CYS A 103 1.17 -9.36 13.70
CA CYS A 103 1.09 -10.76 14.06
C CYS A 103 -0.30 -11.15 14.56
N ILE A 104 -0.56 -12.45 14.58
CA ILE A 104 -1.77 -13.06 15.13
C ILE A 104 -1.34 -14.02 16.24
N ILE A 105 -2.08 -14.04 17.34
CA ILE A 105 -1.90 -14.97 18.45
C ILE A 105 -3.13 -15.89 18.51
N ASP A 106 -2.92 -17.19 18.63
CA ASP A 106 -4.00 -18.16 18.80
C ASP A 106 -3.50 -19.35 19.63
N ASP A 107 -4.29 -19.80 20.61
CA ASP A 107 -3.93 -20.92 21.48
C ASP A 107 -3.95 -22.28 20.78
N ASP A 108 -4.59 -22.38 19.62
CA ASP A 108 -4.60 -23.58 18.80
C ASP A 108 -3.23 -23.82 18.15
N LYS A 109 -2.47 -24.78 18.70
CA LYS A 109 -1.16 -25.18 18.20
C LYS A 109 -1.17 -25.61 16.73
N GLY A 110 -2.32 -26.09 16.23
CA GLY A 110 -2.48 -26.46 14.83
C GLY A 110 -2.40 -25.30 13.85
N LYS A 111 -2.52 -24.08 14.33
CA LYS A 111 -2.45 -22.85 13.53
C LYS A 111 -1.10 -22.17 13.60
N TRP A 112 -0.25 -22.51 14.53
CA TRP A 112 1.05 -21.86 14.73
C TRP A 112 1.94 -21.94 13.51
N GLY A 113 2.59 -20.85 13.19
CA GLY A 113 3.44 -20.72 12.01
C GLY A 113 2.70 -20.62 10.68
N LYS A 114 1.38 -20.84 10.66
CA LYS A 114 0.55 -20.63 9.46
C LYS A 114 0.31 -19.16 9.17
N PHE A 115 -0.10 -18.87 7.95
CA PHE A 115 -0.44 -17.53 7.51
C PHE A 115 -1.93 -17.39 7.28
N ILE A 116 -2.52 -16.32 7.82
CA ILE A 116 -3.90 -15.93 7.60
C ILE A 116 -3.89 -14.58 6.89
N GLN A 117 -4.40 -14.53 5.67
CA GLN A 117 -4.37 -13.33 4.81
C GLN A 117 -2.94 -12.71 4.69
N GLY A 118 -1.90 -13.54 4.68
CA GLY A 118 -0.52 -13.10 4.59
C GLY A 118 0.13 -12.69 5.93
N ILE A 119 -0.59 -12.80 7.06
CA ILE A 119 -0.10 -12.47 8.40
C ILE A 119 0.19 -13.76 9.17
N LYS A 120 1.37 -13.86 9.78
CA LYS A 120 1.82 -15.04 10.48
C LYS A 120 1.12 -15.19 11.85
N VAL A 121 0.68 -16.41 12.18
CA VAL A 121 0.30 -16.80 13.54
C VAL A 121 1.59 -17.07 14.32
N ALA A 122 1.92 -16.20 15.27
CA ALA A 122 3.21 -16.23 15.98
C ALA A 122 3.26 -17.32 17.07
N GLY A 123 2.12 -17.62 17.71
CA GLY A 123 2.05 -18.61 18.78
C GLY A 123 0.80 -18.43 19.64
N GLY A 124 0.81 -19.00 20.83
CA GLY A 124 -0.24 -18.89 21.83
C GLY A 124 -0.13 -17.63 22.69
N ARG A 125 -1.00 -17.54 23.72
CA ARG A 125 -1.04 -16.41 24.65
C ARG A 125 0.27 -16.12 25.39
N ASP A 126 1.11 -17.11 25.54
CA ASP A 126 2.46 -17.02 26.11
C ASP A 126 3.39 -16.11 25.30
N LYS A 127 3.09 -15.88 24.03
CA LYS A 127 3.87 -15.03 23.12
C LYS A 127 3.37 -13.58 23.03
N ILE A 128 2.29 -13.21 23.76
CA ILE A 128 1.71 -11.87 23.67
C ILE A 128 2.74 -10.78 24.01
N ILE A 129 3.43 -10.92 25.16
CA ILE A 129 4.40 -9.92 25.63
C ILE A 129 5.59 -9.85 24.69
N GLU A 130 6.18 -11.01 24.34
CA GLU A 130 7.31 -11.08 23.43
C GLU A 130 6.99 -10.45 22.07
N CYS A 131 5.81 -10.75 21.50
CA CYS A 131 5.38 -10.18 20.23
C CYS A 131 5.05 -8.68 20.34
N ALA A 132 4.52 -8.22 21.48
CA ALA A 132 4.23 -6.80 21.68
C ALA A 132 5.52 -5.98 21.65
N GLU A 133 6.58 -6.44 22.28
CA GLU A 133 7.89 -5.80 22.27
C GLU A 133 8.60 -5.94 20.91
N GLN A 134 8.62 -7.16 20.35
CA GLN A 134 9.33 -7.44 19.10
C GLN A 134 8.79 -6.64 17.89
N TYR A 135 7.48 -6.43 17.84
CA TYR A 135 6.81 -5.77 16.71
C TYR A 135 6.38 -4.34 17.01
N ASP A 136 6.72 -3.82 18.18
CA ASP A 136 6.37 -2.47 18.63
C ASP A 136 4.86 -2.21 18.47
N ILE A 137 4.06 -3.02 19.19
CA ILE A 137 2.60 -3.07 19.06
C ILE A 137 1.97 -1.91 19.83
N ASP A 138 1.17 -1.11 19.13
CA ASP A 138 0.40 -0.01 19.71
C ASP A 138 -0.99 -0.46 20.22
N GLU A 139 -1.62 -1.38 19.48
CA GLU A 139 -3.00 -1.79 19.75
C GLU A 139 -3.18 -3.31 19.63
N ILE A 140 -3.90 -3.89 20.59
CA ILE A 140 -4.27 -5.31 20.60
C ILE A 140 -5.77 -5.43 20.37
N ILE A 141 -6.18 -6.20 19.35
CA ILE A 141 -7.58 -6.46 19.03
C ILE A 141 -7.92 -7.90 19.41
N ILE A 142 -8.90 -8.08 20.31
CA ILE A 142 -9.38 -9.41 20.69
C ILE A 142 -10.52 -9.82 19.75
N ALA A 143 -10.24 -10.81 18.88
CA ALA A 143 -11.13 -11.30 17.84
C ALA A 143 -11.72 -12.68 18.18
N MET A 144 -12.20 -12.86 19.41
CA MET A 144 -12.75 -14.12 19.91
C MET A 144 -14.13 -13.89 20.55
N PRO A 145 -15.21 -13.80 19.75
CA PRO A 145 -16.57 -13.49 20.27
C PRO A 145 -17.12 -14.59 21.19
N SER A 146 -16.71 -15.84 21.03
CA SER A 146 -17.21 -16.99 21.77
C SER A 146 -16.32 -17.43 22.94
N ILE A 147 -15.39 -16.56 23.38
CA ILE A 147 -14.47 -16.88 24.47
C ILE A 147 -15.19 -16.89 25.83
N SER A 148 -14.80 -17.81 26.72
CA SER A 148 -15.31 -17.81 28.09
C SER A 148 -14.80 -16.60 28.89
N ARG A 149 -15.58 -16.18 29.90
CA ARG A 149 -15.18 -15.05 30.77
C ARG A 149 -13.86 -15.27 31.47
N SER A 150 -13.58 -16.52 31.92
CA SER A 150 -12.30 -16.85 32.55
C SER A 150 -11.12 -16.76 31.65
N GLN A 151 -11.26 -17.23 30.39
CA GLN A 151 -10.21 -17.11 29.38
C GLN A 151 -9.99 -15.65 28.95
N MET A 152 -11.05 -14.87 28.81
CA MET A 152 -10.97 -13.45 28.52
C MET A 152 -10.20 -12.71 29.62
N SER A 153 -10.53 -12.98 30.91
CA SER A 153 -9.82 -12.39 32.06
C SER A 153 -8.32 -12.70 32.01
N SER A 154 -7.96 -13.96 31.77
CA SER A 154 -6.57 -14.38 31.66
C SER A 154 -5.80 -13.64 30.52
N ILE A 155 -6.44 -13.46 29.36
CA ILE A 155 -5.83 -12.73 28.26
C ILE A 155 -5.69 -11.23 28.61
N LEU A 156 -6.73 -10.64 29.22
CA LEU A 156 -6.69 -9.24 29.62
C LEU A 156 -5.60 -9.00 30.68
N ASP A 157 -5.37 -9.92 31.60
CA ASP A 157 -4.33 -9.79 32.62
C ASP A 157 -2.93 -9.81 31.98
N ILE A 158 -2.68 -10.67 31.00
CA ILE A 158 -1.43 -10.66 30.21
C ILE A 158 -1.30 -9.36 29.41
N CYS A 159 -2.39 -8.90 28.79
CA CYS A 159 -2.35 -7.67 27.98
C CYS A 159 -2.11 -6.40 28.83
N LYS A 160 -2.49 -6.41 30.13
CA LYS A 160 -2.20 -5.29 31.04
C LYS A 160 -0.70 -5.10 31.30
N GLU A 161 0.10 -6.16 31.16
CA GLU A 161 1.55 -6.08 31.28
C GLU A 161 2.19 -5.43 30.05
N THR A 162 1.46 -5.38 28.93
CA THR A 162 1.86 -4.63 27.75
C THR A 162 1.26 -3.23 27.82
N ASN A 163 1.99 -2.20 27.50
CA ASN A 163 1.46 -0.82 27.45
C ASN A 163 0.57 -0.55 26.22
N CYS A 164 0.03 -1.59 25.60
CA CYS A 164 -0.77 -1.51 24.38
C CYS A 164 -2.22 -1.11 24.66
N LYS A 165 -2.82 -0.38 23.71
CA LYS A 165 -4.27 -0.11 23.76
C LYS A 165 -5.04 -1.39 23.47
N LEU A 166 -6.08 -1.68 24.29
CA LEU A 166 -6.92 -2.85 24.10
C LEU A 166 -8.23 -2.47 23.42
N ARG A 167 -8.59 -3.23 22.39
CA ARG A 167 -9.88 -3.15 21.73
C ARG A 167 -10.51 -4.53 21.69
N SER A 168 -11.68 -4.68 22.29
CA SER A 168 -12.51 -5.88 22.17
C SER A 168 -13.61 -5.63 21.16
N LEU A 169 -13.93 -6.64 20.35
CA LEU A 169 -15.15 -6.61 19.56
C LEU A 169 -16.35 -6.72 20.50
N PRO A 170 -17.35 -5.84 20.39
CA PRO A 170 -18.62 -6.10 21.06
C PRO A 170 -19.15 -7.43 20.56
N GLY A 171 -19.51 -8.32 21.47
CA GLY A 171 -20.12 -9.60 21.11
C GLY A 171 -21.34 -9.37 20.23
N MET A 172 -21.33 -10.02 19.05
CA MET A 172 -22.53 -10.13 18.21
C MET A 172 -23.51 -11.09 18.85
#